data_5d1d8c5ba5018c589dd5685f42f74fd3
#
_entry.id   5d1d8c5ba5018c589dd5685f42f74fd3
#
_cell.length_a   1.000
_cell.length_b   1.000
_cell.length_c   1.000
_cell.angle_alpha   90.00
_cell.angle_beta   90.00
_cell.angle_gamma   90.00
#
_symmetry.space_group_name_H-M   'P 1'
#
loop_
_entity.id
_entity.type
_entity.pdbx_description
1 polymer ?
#
loop_
_entity_poly.entity_id
_entity_poly.type
_entity_poly.pdbx_seq_one_letter_code
_entity_poly.pdbx_strand_id
1 'polypeptide(L)'
;MRPTRTRNKKLWINALPSVLQRSSKVPRVSQIFVRTIKMTLLDPLADALSTMVETEKRRKRECIVWPASKLMGQVLRVMQKNGYVGEFEFIDDGRSGKFRIQLLGRINKCGVVKPRYSVKLDQLEFWEKRYLPSRDLGTLVLTTATGVISNKEAKEKRTSGKLIAYVY
;
A
#
# COMPACT_ATOMS: atom_id res chain seq x y z
N MET A 1 27.71 -40.45 -35.54
CA MET A 1 26.32 -40.02 -35.84
C MET A 1 25.36 -40.73 -34.91
N ARG A 2 24.76 -40.03 -33.98
CA ARG A 2 23.72 -40.58 -33.07
C ARG A 2 22.37 -39.96 -33.45
N PRO A 3 21.28 -40.72 -33.62
CA PRO A 3 19.99 -40.18 -33.99
C PRO A 3 19.27 -39.54 -32.75
N THR A 4 18.77 -38.36 -32.94
CA THR A 4 17.98 -37.58 -31.99
C THR A 4 16.58 -38.20 -31.82
N ARG A 5 16.25 -38.64 -30.60
CA ARG A 5 15.00 -39.27 -30.21
C ARG A 5 13.95 -38.17 -29.89
N THR A 6 13.17 -37.80 -30.87
CA THR A 6 11.97 -36.97 -30.66
C THR A 6 10.90 -37.78 -29.95
N ARG A 7 10.72 -37.51 -28.67
CA ARG A 7 9.72 -38.14 -27.80
C ARG A 7 8.34 -37.54 -28.08
N ASN A 8 7.49 -38.31 -28.75
CA ASN A 8 6.13 -37.98 -29.14
C ASN A 8 5.24 -37.78 -27.89
N LYS A 9 4.92 -36.52 -27.49
CA LYS A 9 4.08 -36.18 -26.33
C LYS A 9 2.58 -36.39 -26.53
N LYS A 10 2.15 -36.93 -27.70
CA LYS A 10 0.72 -37.10 -28.02
C LYS A 10 0.11 -38.42 -27.59
N LEU A 11 0.89 -39.39 -27.10
CA LEU A 11 0.40 -40.72 -26.78
C LEU A 11 -0.17 -40.89 -25.36
N TRP A 12 -0.03 -39.92 -24.47
CA TRP A 12 -0.49 -40.04 -23.09
C TRP A 12 -1.89 -39.46 -22.85
N ILE A 13 -2.48 -38.78 -23.82
CA ILE A 13 -3.79 -38.11 -23.63
C ILE A 13 -4.95 -39.07 -23.81
N ASN A 14 -4.75 -40.21 -24.52
CA ASN A 14 -5.79 -41.16 -24.80
C ASN A 14 -5.97 -42.30 -23.79
N ALA A 15 -5.18 -42.29 -22.70
CA ALA A 15 -5.23 -43.33 -21.66
C ALA A 15 -5.98 -42.91 -20.38
N LEU A 16 -6.64 -41.74 -20.36
CA LEU A 16 -7.44 -41.30 -19.22
C LEU A 16 -8.88 -41.82 -19.33
N PRO A 17 -9.45 -42.37 -18.23
CA PRO A 17 -10.83 -42.87 -18.25
C PRO A 17 -11.82 -41.73 -18.52
N SER A 18 -12.85 -42.04 -19.29
CA SER A 18 -13.88 -41.13 -19.82
C SER A 18 -14.64 -40.28 -18.79
N VAL A 19 -14.50 -40.58 -17.50
CA VAL A 19 -15.11 -39.85 -16.38
C VAL A 19 -14.40 -38.51 -16.12
N LEU A 20 -13.13 -38.35 -16.51
CA LEU A 20 -12.34 -37.11 -16.27
C LEU A 20 -12.43 -36.11 -17.43
N GLN A 21 -13.08 -36.46 -18.55
CA GLN A 21 -13.22 -35.57 -19.72
C GLN A 21 -14.43 -34.62 -19.64
N ARG A 22 -15.30 -34.74 -18.64
CA ARG A 22 -16.52 -33.91 -18.52
C ARG A 22 -16.42 -32.72 -17.56
N SER A 23 -15.26 -32.30 -17.16
CA SER A 23 -15.10 -31.10 -16.28
C SER A 23 -14.23 -30.03 -16.92
N SER A 24 -14.63 -29.52 -18.08
CA SER A 24 -14.01 -28.31 -18.69
C SER A 24 -14.60 -27.01 -18.16
N LYS A 25 -15.22 -27.00 -16.98
CA LYS A 25 -15.66 -25.79 -16.28
C LYS A 25 -15.12 -25.78 -14.85
N VAL A 26 -13.80 -25.78 -14.72
CA VAL A 26 -13.20 -25.27 -13.48
C VAL A 26 -13.37 -23.75 -13.54
N PRO A 27 -14.22 -23.15 -12.68
CA PRO A 27 -14.28 -21.70 -12.62
C PRO A 27 -12.90 -21.21 -12.22
N ARG A 28 -12.28 -20.42 -13.08
CA ARG A 28 -10.99 -19.79 -12.75
C ARG A 28 -11.20 -18.92 -11.51
N VAL A 29 -10.86 -19.46 -10.37
CA VAL A 29 -10.97 -18.80 -9.04
C VAL A 29 -10.31 -17.41 -9.07
N SER A 30 -9.31 -17.22 -9.94
CA SER A 30 -8.69 -15.92 -10.19
C SER A 30 -9.63 -14.88 -10.82
N GLN A 31 -10.64 -15.27 -11.60
CA GLN A 31 -11.58 -14.32 -12.20
C GLN A 31 -12.74 -13.94 -11.28
N ILE A 32 -13.11 -14.80 -10.34
CA ILE A 32 -14.16 -14.49 -9.36
C ILE A 32 -13.63 -13.48 -8.34
N PHE A 33 -12.36 -13.58 -7.96
CA PHE A 33 -11.75 -12.66 -6.98
C PHE A 33 -11.59 -11.22 -7.52
N VAL A 34 -11.42 -11.05 -8.83
CA VAL A 34 -11.29 -9.71 -9.45
C VAL A 34 -12.65 -9.01 -9.63
N ARG A 35 -13.77 -9.75 -9.66
CA ARG A 35 -15.09 -9.16 -9.87
C ARG A 35 -15.77 -8.61 -8.61
N THR A 36 -15.31 -9.05 -7.44
CA THR A 36 -15.98 -8.69 -6.17
C THR A 36 -15.45 -7.40 -5.54
N ILE A 37 -14.37 -6.81 -6.06
CA ILE A 37 -13.81 -5.55 -5.53
C ILE A 37 -14.10 -4.39 -6.49
N LYS A 38 -15.37 -4.18 -6.81
CA LYS A 38 -15.90 -2.84 -7.13
C LYS A 38 -16.51 -2.25 -5.86
N MET A 39 -15.81 -2.31 -4.76
CA MET A 39 -16.14 -1.45 -3.63
C MET A 39 -15.76 -0.03 -4.04
N THR A 40 -16.71 0.89 -3.89
CA THR A 40 -16.46 2.32 -4.07
C THR A 40 -15.32 2.72 -3.13
N LEU A 41 -14.19 3.13 -3.71
CA LEU A 41 -13.04 3.64 -2.97
C LEU A 41 -13.42 5.00 -2.37
N LEU A 42 -13.96 4.99 -1.16
CA LEU A 42 -14.37 6.21 -0.46
C LEU A 42 -13.17 7.06 -0.03
N ASP A 43 -12.05 6.42 0.30
CA ASP A 43 -10.82 7.10 0.68
C ASP A 43 -9.58 6.35 0.17
N PRO A 44 -9.05 6.77 -0.99
CA PRO A 44 -7.87 6.14 -1.59
C PRO A 44 -6.64 6.15 -0.68
N LEU A 45 -6.50 7.17 0.19
CA LEU A 45 -5.37 7.24 1.12
C LEU A 45 -5.47 6.19 2.22
N ALA A 46 -6.68 5.98 2.77
CA ALA A 46 -6.90 4.96 3.80
C ALA A 46 -6.66 3.55 3.26
N ASP A 47 -7.17 3.27 2.06
CA ASP A 47 -6.98 1.97 1.41
C ASP A 47 -5.51 1.73 1.08
N ALA A 48 -4.79 2.76 0.62
CA ALA A 48 -3.36 2.71 0.38
C ALA A 48 -2.56 2.32 1.62
N LEU A 49 -2.78 3.04 2.73
CA LEU A 49 -2.08 2.77 3.99
C LEU A 49 -2.44 1.40 4.56
N SER A 50 -3.70 0.98 4.48
CA SER A 50 -4.12 -0.36 4.90
C SER A 50 -3.45 -1.46 4.07
N THR A 51 -3.41 -1.28 2.75
CA THR A 51 -2.73 -2.22 1.84
C THR A 51 -1.24 -2.33 2.14
N MET A 52 -0.57 -1.21 2.46
CA MET A 52 0.84 -1.22 2.87
C MET A 52 1.05 -2.04 4.13
N VAL A 53 0.26 -1.82 5.19
CA VAL A 53 0.36 -2.61 6.45
C VAL A 53 0.11 -4.10 6.20
N GLU A 54 -0.91 -4.45 5.43
CA GLU A 54 -1.21 -5.86 5.12
C GLU A 54 -0.10 -6.52 4.31
N THR A 55 0.46 -5.78 3.35
CA THR A 55 1.55 -6.27 2.51
C THR A 55 2.81 -6.51 3.33
N GLU A 56 3.10 -5.61 4.27
CA GLU A 56 4.25 -5.72 5.17
C GLU A 56 4.08 -6.86 6.17
N LYS A 57 2.89 -7.05 6.74
CA LYS A 57 2.57 -8.23 7.57
C LYS A 57 2.77 -9.55 6.82
N ARG A 58 2.55 -9.57 5.51
CA ARG A 58 2.83 -10.70 4.63
C ARG A 58 4.30 -10.83 4.24
N ARG A 59 5.18 -9.98 4.78
CA ARG A 59 6.64 -9.92 4.50
C ARG A 59 6.98 -9.75 3.03
N LYS A 60 6.13 -9.07 2.27
CA LYS A 60 6.43 -8.69 0.89
C LYS A 60 7.30 -7.45 0.87
N ARG A 61 8.26 -7.39 -0.05
CA ARG A 61 9.17 -6.25 -0.20
C ARG A 61 8.59 -5.11 -1.02
N GLU A 62 7.55 -5.36 -1.81
CA GLU A 62 6.96 -4.39 -2.70
C GLU A 62 5.44 -4.37 -2.55
N CYS A 63 4.88 -3.19 -2.68
CA CYS A 63 3.45 -2.93 -2.65
C CYS A 63 3.06 -2.05 -3.82
N ILE A 64 1.95 -2.39 -4.50
CA ILE A 64 1.37 -1.57 -5.56
C ILE A 64 0.05 -1.00 -5.02
N VAL A 65 -0.05 0.32 -5.05
CA VAL A 65 -1.22 1.05 -4.56
C VAL A 65 -1.84 1.86 -5.68
N TRP A 66 -3.16 1.86 -5.76
CA TRP A 66 -3.96 2.63 -6.71
C TRP A 66 -5.27 3.09 -6.07
N PRO A 67 -5.89 4.18 -6.52
CA PRO A 67 -5.39 5.16 -7.49
C PRO A 67 -4.32 6.05 -6.87
N ALA A 68 -3.39 6.53 -7.70
CA ALA A 68 -2.38 7.47 -7.25
C ALA A 68 -2.98 8.88 -7.10
N SER A 69 -2.63 9.57 -6.01
CA SER A 69 -3.01 10.96 -5.78
C SER A 69 -1.82 11.82 -5.37
N LYS A 70 -1.88 13.12 -5.66
CA LYS A 70 -0.82 14.07 -5.26
C LYS A 70 -0.60 14.04 -3.74
N LEU A 71 -1.69 13.98 -2.96
CA LEU A 71 -1.62 13.91 -1.50
C LEU A 71 -0.91 12.64 -1.04
N MET A 72 -1.22 11.50 -1.64
CA MET A 72 -0.55 10.23 -1.33
C MET A 72 0.94 10.30 -1.61
N GLY A 73 1.36 10.85 -2.74
CA GLY A 73 2.77 11.05 -3.06
C GLY A 73 3.49 11.93 -2.04
N GLN A 74 2.84 12.97 -1.52
CA GLN A 74 3.40 13.81 -0.46
C GLN A 74 3.52 13.06 0.87
N VAL A 75 2.50 12.28 1.25
CA VAL A 75 2.55 11.43 2.46
C VAL A 75 3.67 10.39 2.36
N LEU A 76 3.82 9.73 1.22
CA LEU A 76 4.89 8.77 0.98
C LEU A 76 6.28 9.41 1.09
N ARG A 77 6.46 10.64 0.59
CA ARG A 77 7.73 11.38 0.77
C ARG A 77 8.06 11.64 2.23
N VAL A 78 7.07 11.99 3.05
CA VAL A 78 7.28 12.16 4.50
C VAL A 78 7.63 10.83 5.15
N MET A 79 6.97 9.74 4.78
CA MET A 79 7.27 8.39 5.29
C MET A 79 8.68 7.93 4.87
N GLN A 80 9.09 8.24 3.65
CA GLN A 80 10.44 7.94 3.14
C GLN A 80 11.51 8.71 3.89
N LYS A 81 11.33 10.02 4.12
CA LYS A 81 12.26 10.84 4.91
C LYS A 81 12.46 10.31 6.33
N ASN A 82 11.41 9.77 6.94
CA ASN A 82 11.46 9.18 8.27
C ASN A 82 11.88 7.70 8.26
N GLY A 83 12.23 7.12 7.10
CA GLY A 83 12.77 5.78 6.98
C GLY A 83 11.77 4.64 7.18
N TYR A 84 10.46 4.89 7.04
CA TYR A 84 9.43 3.85 7.10
C TYR A 84 9.26 3.13 5.76
N VAL A 85 9.48 3.85 4.66
CA VAL A 85 9.30 3.37 3.28
C VAL A 85 10.60 3.61 2.51
N GLY A 86 10.94 2.71 1.60
CA GLY A 86 12.06 2.86 0.69
C GLY A 86 11.72 3.75 -0.51
N GLU A 87 12.25 3.41 -1.65
CA GLU A 87 11.96 4.13 -2.89
C GLU A 87 10.54 3.85 -3.37
N PHE A 88 9.93 4.84 -3.98
CA PHE A 88 8.63 4.67 -4.61
C PHE A 88 8.61 5.33 -5.98
N GLU A 89 7.95 4.68 -6.91
CA GLU A 89 7.83 5.09 -8.30
C GLU A 89 6.37 5.32 -8.66
N PHE A 90 6.13 6.32 -9.47
CA PHE A 90 4.83 6.56 -10.09
C PHE A 90 4.79 5.83 -11.44
N ILE A 91 3.81 4.95 -11.61
CA ILE A 91 3.57 4.22 -12.85
C ILE A 91 2.30 4.79 -13.47
N ASP A 92 2.43 5.42 -14.62
CA ASP A 92 1.29 5.89 -15.39
C ASP A 92 0.68 4.73 -16.19
N ASP A 93 -0.59 4.45 -15.97
CA ASP A 93 -1.35 3.43 -16.69
C ASP A 93 -2.44 4.03 -17.60
N GLY A 94 -2.33 5.34 -17.91
CA GLY A 94 -3.28 6.06 -18.74
C GLY A 94 -4.65 6.31 -18.10
N ARG A 95 -4.81 6.01 -16.79
CA ARG A 95 -6.05 6.25 -16.02
C ARG A 95 -5.75 7.07 -14.77
N SER A 96 -5.64 6.42 -13.64
CA SER A 96 -5.40 7.09 -12.35
C SER A 96 -3.96 7.01 -11.87
N GLY A 97 -3.11 6.26 -12.57
CA GLY A 97 -1.76 5.94 -12.15
C GLY A 97 -1.69 5.04 -10.91
N LYS A 98 -0.51 4.51 -10.65
CA LYS A 98 -0.22 3.61 -9.52
C LYS A 98 1.08 4.05 -8.87
N PHE A 99 1.22 3.80 -7.57
CA PHE A 99 2.50 3.88 -6.89
C PHE A 99 3.03 2.46 -6.64
N ARG A 100 4.26 2.19 -7.07
CA ARG A 100 5.04 1.04 -6.66
C ARG A 100 5.93 1.48 -5.52
N ILE A 101 5.80 0.84 -4.37
CA ILE A 101 6.42 1.26 -3.12
C ILE A 101 7.26 0.13 -2.60
N GLN A 102 8.53 0.40 -2.26
CA GLN A 102 9.41 -0.55 -1.61
C GLN A 102 9.18 -0.49 -0.10
N LEU A 103 8.89 -1.63 0.52
CA LEU A 103 8.68 -1.78 1.95
C LEU A 103 9.96 -2.24 2.63
N LEU A 104 10.27 -1.63 3.79
CA LEU A 104 11.50 -1.87 4.55
C LEU A 104 11.31 -2.78 5.77
N GLY A 105 10.08 -3.23 6.05
CA GLY A 105 9.79 -4.02 7.26
C GLY A 105 9.73 -3.19 8.56
N ARG A 106 9.52 -1.87 8.45
CA ARG A 106 9.54 -0.93 9.59
C ARG A 106 8.17 -0.39 9.99
N ILE A 107 7.12 -0.71 9.25
CA ILE A 107 5.77 -0.25 9.55
C ILE A 107 5.07 -1.29 10.41
N ASN A 108 4.86 -0.98 11.69
CA ASN A 108 4.03 -1.80 12.56
C ASN A 108 2.55 -1.48 12.33
N LYS A 109 2.22 -0.20 12.28
CA LYS A 109 0.87 0.28 12.02
C LYS A 109 0.91 1.64 11.36
N CYS A 110 0.06 1.84 10.36
CA CYS A 110 -0.22 3.16 9.83
C CYS A 110 -1.71 3.29 9.53
N GLY A 111 -2.17 4.53 9.47
CA GLY A 111 -3.57 4.79 9.19
C GLY A 111 -3.85 6.27 8.99
N VAL A 112 -5.05 6.55 8.48
CA VAL A 112 -5.53 7.90 8.28
C VAL A 112 -6.27 8.38 9.52
N VAL A 113 -6.10 9.67 9.85
CA VAL A 113 -6.84 10.34 10.91
C VAL A 113 -8.12 10.92 10.33
N LYS A 114 -9.26 10.46 10.84
CA LYS A 114 -10.59 10.96 10.48
C LYS A 114 -11.39 11.28 11.75
N PRO A 115 -12.04 12.44 11.81
CA PRO A 115 -11.97 13.60 10.92
C PRO A 115 -10.58 14.24 10.91
N ARG A 116 -10.28 15.06 9.90
CA ARG A 116 -9.00 15.79 9.80
C ARG A 116 -9.00 16.97 10.76
N TYR A 117 -8.55 16.73 11.98
CA TYR A 117 -8.49 17.74 13.02
C TYR A 117 -7.46 18.83 12.69
N SER A 118 -7.83 20.09 12.92
CA SER A 118 -6.88 21.20 12.92
C SER A 118 -6.13 21.19 14.24
N VAL A 119 -4.82 21.26 14.20
CA VAL A 119 -3.94 21.12 15.37
C VAL A 119 -3.03 22.32 15.46
N LYS A 120 -3.03 22.97 16.62
CA LYS A 120 -2.06 24.00 17.00
C LYS A 120 -0.80 23.32 17.56
N LEU A 121 0.31 24.05 17.62
CA LEU A 121 1.58 23.54 18.16
C LEU A 121 1.46 22.99 19.58
N ASP A 122 0.76 23.72 20.46
CA ASP A 122 0.55 23.33 21.85
C ASP A 122 -0.23 22.03 22.02
N GLN A 123 -1.11 21.75 21.04
CA GLN A 123 -1.95 20.55 21.03
C GLN A 123 -1.26 19.35 20.38
N LEU A 124 -0.11 19.54 19.73
CA LEU A 124 0.54 18.48 18.97
C LEU A 124 0.97 17.32 19.88
N GLU A 125 1.44 17.59 21.09
CA GLU A 125 1.80 16.54 22.06
C GLU A 125 0.62 15.70 22.51
N PHE A 126 -0.57 16.29 22.63
CA PHE A 126 -1.79 15.56 22.94
C PHE A 126 -2.14 14.56 21.84
N TRP A 127 -2.01 14.96 20.57
CA TRP A 127 -2.29 14.10 19.43
C TRP A 127 -1.20 13.04 19.23
N GLU A 128 0.06 13.34 19.53
CA GLU A 128 1.15 12.35 19.55
C GLU A 128 0.83 11.24 20.57
N LYS A 129 0.46 11.56 21.80
CA LYS A 129 0.08 10.58 22.83
C LYS A 129 -1.12 9.71 22.43
N ARG A 130 -2.01 10.24 21.59
CA ARG A 130 -3.21 9.54 21.18
C ARG A 130 -2.96 8.52 20.07
N TYR A 131 -2.10 8.85 19.10
CA TYR A 131 -1.91 8.05 17.90
C TYR A 131 -0.60 7.27 17.87
N LEU A 132 0.39 7.71 18.59
CA LEU A 132 1.71 7.11 18.64
C LEU A 132 1.92 6.31 19.93
N PRO A 133 2.67 5.21 19.90
CA PRO A 133 2.94 4.39 21.08
C PRO A 133 3.85 5.09 22.08
N SER A 134 4.73 5.96 21.61
CA SER A 134 5.66 6.74 22.43
C SER A 134 5.94 8.10 21.78
N ARG A 135 6.49 9.04 22.56
CA ARG A 135 6.84 10.40 22.10
C ARG A 135 7.84 10.41 20.94
N ASP A 136 8.80 9.49 20.97
CA ASP A 136 9.90 9.45 20.01
C ASP A 136 9.68 8.40 18.89
N LEU A 137 8.74 7.47 19.10
CA LEU A 137 8.42 6.40 18.15
C LEU A 137 7.21 6.78 17.33
N GLY A 138 7.40 6.78 16.02
CA GLY A 138 6.35 7.08 15.08
C GLY A 138 6.40 8.51 14.55
N THR A 139 5.57 8.76 13.56
CA THR A 139 5.46 10.04 12.89
C THR A 139 3.99 10.37 12.62
N LEU A 140 3.57 11.56 13.03
CA LEU A 140 2.31 12.14 12.55
C LEU A 140 2.57 12.94 11.29
N VAL A 141 1.71 12.77 10.32
CA VAL A 141 1.74 13.52 9.06
C VAL A 141 0.67 14.58 9.08
N LEU A 142 1.11 15.82 8.90
CA LEU A 142 0.27 17.02 8.90
C LEU A 142 0.28 17.68 7.53
N THR A 143 -0.84 18.29 7.15
CA THR A 143 -0.86 19.26 6.04
C THR A 143 -0.85 20.66 6.59
N THR A 144 0.07 21.46 6.11
CA THR A 144 0.25 22.87 6.46
C THR A 144 0.13 23.75 5.22
N ALA A 145 0.20 25.05 5.38
CA ALA A 145 0.23 26.00 4.26
C ALA A 145 1.43 25.77 3.33
N THR A 146 2.55 25.29 3.88
CA THR A 146 3.79 25.02 3.14
C THR A 146 3.84 23.63 2.49
N GLY A 147 2.86 22.77 2.78
CA GLY A 147 2.80 21.40 2.26
C GLY A 147 2.59 20.34 3.35
N VAL A 148 2.85 19.10 3.00
CA VAL A 148 2.75 17.95 3.92
C VAL A 148 4.09 17.75 4.61
N ILE A 149 4.08 17.76 5.93
CA ILE A 149 5.27 17.65 6.77
C ILE A 149 5.07 16.68 7.94
N SER A 150 6.15 16.26 8.58
CA SER A 150 6.12 15.44 9.80
C SER A 150 5.86 16.32 11.05
N ASN A 151 5.44 15.68 12.16
CA ASN A 151 5.32 16.34 13.46
C ASN A 151 6.65 16.98 13.94
N LYS A 152 7.78 16.33 13.65
CA LYS A 152 9.11 16.86 14.00
C LYS A 152 9.41 18.14 13.24
N GLU A 153 9.24 18.13 11.93
CA GLU A 153 9.39 19.32 11.07
C GLU A 153 8.39 20.44 11.43
N ALA A 154 7.17 20.09 11.85
CA ALA A 154 6.17 21.06 12.27
C ALA A 154 6.59 21.80 13.57
N LYS A 155 7.19 21.07 14.52
CA LYS A 155 7.75 21.67 15.75
C LYS A 155 8.91 22.59 15.45
N GLU A 156 9.85 22.17 14.59
CA GLU A 156 11.00 22.99 14.17
C GLU A 156 10.56 24.28 13.47
N LYS A 157 9.63 24.16 12.51
CA LYS A 157 9.12 25.29 11.74
C LYS A 157 8.07 26.13 12.49
N ARG A 158 7.65 25.72 13.67
CA ARG A 158 6.59 26.34 14.46
C ARG A 158 5.30 26.57 13.67
N THR A 159 4.92 25.58 12.84
CA THR A 159 3.73 25.68 11.98
C THR A 159 2.63 24.76 12.47
N SER A 160 1.40 25.27 12.44
CA SER A 160 0.19 24.50 12.71
C SER A 160 -0.36 23.87 11.42
N GLY A 161 -1.20 22.84 11.55
CA GLY A 161 -1.74 22.17 10.38
C GLY A 161 -2.92 21.27 10.70
N LYS A 162 -3.36 20.51 9.71
CA LYS A 162 -4.40 19.47 9.88
C LYS A 162 -3.75 18.09 9.85
N LEU A 163 -4.19 17.23 10.76
CA LEU A 163 -3.75 15.82 10.78
C LEU A 163 -4.27 15.07 9.56
N ILE A 164 -3.41 14.28 8.93
CA ILE A 164 -3.75 13.44 7.79
C ILE A 164 -3.62 11.96 8.15
N ALA A 165 -2.43 11.58 8.63
CA ALA A 165 -2.07 10.18 8.84
C ALA A 165 -1.09 10.03 10.00
N TYR A 166 -0.92 8.80 10.46
CA TYR A 166 0.10 8.41 11.42
C TYR A 166 0.78 7.12 10.97
N VAL A 167 2.03 6.92 11.38
CA VAL A 167 2.84 5.73 11.12
C VAL A 167 3.77 5.45 12.29
N TYR A 168 3.91 4.19 12.66
CA TYR A 168 4.87 3.69 13.65
C TYR A 168 5.22 2.23 13.46
#